data_84c68aa251bfe3297bf22fdc2e699bf1
#
_entry.id   84c68aa251bfe3297bf22fdc2e699bf1
#
_cell.length_a   1.000
_cell.length_b   1.000
_cell.length_c   1.000
_cell.angle_alpha   90.00
_cell.angle_beta   90.00
_cell.angle_gamma   90.00
#
_symmetry.space_group_name_H-M   'P 1'
#
loop_
_entity.id
_entity.type
_entity.pdbx_description
1 polymer ?
#
loop_
_entity_poly.entity_id
_entity_poly.type
_entity_poly.pdbx_seq_one_letter_code
_entity_poly.pdbx_strand_id
1 'polypeptide(L)'
;EIRLSLVGSEMCIRDRIGAWVVVIYLASTGLWEYSSMQFSWHMLVHMTFNMLVPALLVLGAPITLLRRVLRSGDQINDGFNGPHDCLMATLEWRPTKILFGPFAAWIVFIASFYVVYFTPIFGYLMRYHWGHQWMLLHFLVAGFMLFEYVIGLDDLPVSLPHIGRLGFVITAMPFHSFFAVITMNAHQIIGKDFYEALSIPWVPNLHDDQNLGGQITWATGEIPMALVLIALCVQWFISDRRDQRRVDASEDADLDESLAAYNDMLARMAGQEIKPHDPGTKS
;
A
#
# COMPACT_ATOMS: atom_id res chain seq x y z
N GLU A 1 26.12 4.56 5.77
CA GLU A 1 24.78 4.35 6.40
C GLU A 1 24.01 5.66 6.58
N ILE A 2 24.63 6.74 7.08
CA ILE A 2 23.97 8.05 7.32
C ILE A 2 23.42 8.65 6.01
N ARG A 3 24.12 8.55 4.87
CA ARG A 3 23.63 9.06 3.56
C ARG A 3 22.43 8.28 3.02
N LEU A 4 22.38 6.98 3.20
CA LEU A 4 21.24 6.14 2.79
C LEU A 4 19.98 6.43 3.63
N SER A 5 20.17 6.70 4.93
CA SER A 5 19.07 7.08 5.82
C SER A 5 18.50 8.47 5.51
N LEU A 6 19.34 9.44 5.11
CA LEU A 6 18.92 10.79 4.70
C LEU A 6 18.16 10.78 3.38
N VAL A 7 18.65 10.04 2.37
CA VAL A 7 17.96 9.89 1.09
C VAL A 7 16.58 9.23 1.26
N GLY A 8 16.47 8.21 2.14
CA GLY A 8 15.20 7.59 2.48
C GLY A 8 14.23 8.57 3.16
N SER A 9 14.72 9.43 4.05
CA SER A 9 13.88 10.42 4.74
C SER A 9 13.37 11.52 3.80
N GLU A 10 14.18 11.99 2.87
CA GLU A 10 13.77 13.01 1.88
C GLU A 10 12.71 12.47 0.90
N MET A 11 12.84 11.23 0.45
CA MET A 11 11.81 10.59 -0.39
C MET A 11 10.48 10.45 0.36
N CYS A 12 10.49 9.99 1.60
CA CYS A 12 9.28 9.89 2.42
C CYS A 12 8.60 11.25 2.67
N ILE A 13 9.36 12.33 2.85
CA ILE A 13 8.80 13.70 3.01
C ILE A 13 8.15 14.15 1.72
N ARG A 14 8.82 13.97 0.58
CA ARG A 14 8.29 14.35 -0.73
C ARG A 14 6.98 13.65 -1.06
N ASP A 15 6.90 12.34 -0.76
CA ASP A 15 5.71 11.54 -1.07
C ASP A 15 4.52 11.93 -0.18
N ARG A 16 4.75 12.26 1.09
CA ARG A 16 3.72 12.86 1.97
C ARG A 16 3.25 14.22 1.48
N ILE A 17 4.18 15.09 1.08
CA ILE A 17 3.82 16.40 0.49
C ILE A 17 3.00 16.17 -0.78
N GLY A 18 3.39 15.23 -1.63
CA GLY A 18 2.63 14.85 -2.82
C GLY A 18 1.20 14.44 -2.51
N ALA A 19 0.98 13.59 -1.51
CA ALA A 19 -0.35 13.20 -1.07
C ALA A 19 -1.18 14.41 -0.60
N TRP A 20 -0.62 15.27 0.23
CA TRP A 20 -1.30 16.47 0.70
C TRP A 20 -1.59 17.47 -0.42
N VAL A 21 -0.67 17.65 -1.38
CA VAL A 21 -0.89 18.49 -2.56
C VAL A 21 -2.08 17.99 -3.37
N VAL A 22 -2.19 16.68 -3.59
CA VAL A 22 -3.34 16.09 -4.29
C VAL A 22 -4.64 16.32 -3.52
N VAL A 23 -4.66 16.09 -2.21
CA VAL A 23 -5.84 16.32 -1.37
C VAL A 23 -6.26 17.79 -1.38
N ILE A 24 -5.30 18.71 -1.19
CA ILE A 24 -5.57 20.16 -1.20
C ILE A 24 -6.07 20.58 -2.59
N TYR A 25 -5.46 20.10 -3.67
CA TYR A 25 -5.89 20.39 -5.03
C TYR A 25 -7.34 19.97 -5.26
N LEU A 26 -7.69 18.73 -4.92
CA LEU A 26 -9.05 18.24 -5.06
C LEU A 26 -10.06 19.00 -4.18
N ALA A 27 -9.69 19.34 -2.95
CA ALA A 27 -10.54 20.07 -2.02
C ALA A 27 -10.69 21.57 -2.37
N SER A 28 -9.69 22.16 -3.02
CA SER A 28 -9.66 23.61 -3.36
C SER A 28 -10.20 23.92 -4.74
N THR A 29 -10.34 22.91 -5.59
CA THR A 29 -10.85 23.08 -6.96
C THR A 29 -12.34 22.78 -7.01
N GLY A 30 -13.01 23.25 -8.07
CA GLY A 30 -14.42 22.90 -8.34
C GLY A 30 -14.68 21.41 -8.52
N LEU A 31 -13.63 20.57 -8.60
CA LEU A 31 -13.77 19.10 -8.71
C LEU A 31 -14.54 18.51 -7.54
N TRP A 32 -14.37 19.07 -6.34
CA TRP A 32 -15.13 18.66 -5.16
C TRP A 32 -16.65 18.88 -5.34
N GLU A 33 -17.02 20.06 -5.81
CA GLU A 33 -18.43 20.40 -6.05
C GLU A 33 -19.01 19.56 -7.21
N TYR A 34 -18.25 19.41 -8.30
CA TYR A 34 -18.68 18.57 -9.42
C TYR A 34 -18.83 17.10 -9.03
N SER A 35 -18.01 16.59 -8.10
CA SER A 35 -18.12 15.22 -7.61
C SER A 35 -19.41 14.95 -6.83
N SER A 36 -20.03 15.98 -6.26
CA SER A 36 -21.35 15.88 -5.63
C SER A 36 -22.50 15.91 -6.62
N MET A 37 -22.28 16.35 -7.85
CA MET A 37 -23.34 16.59 -8.85
C MET A 37 -23.33 15.59 -10.00
N GLN A 38 -22.16 15.07 -10.37
CA GLN A 38 -21.95 14.27 -11.57
C GLN A 38 -21.22 12.98 -11.25
N PHE A 39 -21.73 11.83 -11.71
CA PHE A 39 -21.21 10.52 -11.36
C PHE A 39 -19.77 10.29 -11.85
N SER A 40 -19.42 10.72 -13.05
CA SER A 40 -18.04 10.56 -13.58
C SER A 40 -17.00 11.32 -12.76
N TRP A 41 -17.29 12.56 -12.34
CA TRP A 41 -16.43 13.31 -11.42
C TRP A 41 -16.39 12.71 -10.02
N HIS A 42 -17.52 12.21 -9.54
CA HIS A 42 -17.60 11.46 -8.29
C HIS A 42 -16.61 10.29 -8.30
N MET A 43 -16.65 9.47 -9.35
CA MET A 43 -15.73 8.33 -9.49
C MET A 43 -14.29 8.77 -9.57
N LEU A 44 -13.96 9.86 -10.28
CA LEU A 44 -12.58 10.37 -10.33
C LEU A 44 -12.05 10.73 -8.94
N VAL A 45 -12.81 11.49 -8.17
CA VAL A 45 -12.40 11.92 -6.82
C VAL A 45 -12.29 10.71 -5.89
N HIS A 46 -13.31 9.83 -5.88
CA HIS A 46 -13.31 8.65 -5.01
C HIS A 46 -12.18 7.67 -5.33
N MET A 47 -11.89 7.44 -6.61
CA MET A 47 -10.77 6.57 -7.02
C MET A 47 -9.41 7.20 -6.69
N THR A 48 -9.28 8.52 -6.82
CA THR A 48 -8.07 9.21 -6.39
C THR A 48 -7.84 9.05 -4.89
N PHE A 49 -8.88 9.19 -4.07
CA PHE A 49 -8.81 8.99 -2.61
C PHE A 49 -8.63 7.52 -2.21
N ASN A 50 -9.02 6.57 -3.05
CA ASN A 50 -8.86 5.14 -2.76
C ASN A 50 -7.53 4.57 -3.25
N MET A 51 -6.98 5.09 -4.36
CA MET A 51 -5.80 4.53 -5.01
C MET A 51 -4.56 5.42 -4.87
N LEU A 52 -4.61 6.65 -5.37
CA LEU A 52 -3.44 7.51 -5.48
C LEU A 52 -3.00 8.08 -4.13
N VAL A 53 -3.94 8.68 -3.39
CA VAL A 53 -3.64 9.31 -2.09
C VAL A 53 -3.12 8.29 -1.08
N PRO A 54 -3.76 7.12 -0.88
CA PRO A 54 -3.25 6.11 0.05
C PRO A 54 -1.88 5.56 -0.35
N ALA A 55 -1.65 5.30 -1.65
CA ALA A 55 -0.36 4.82 -2.13
C ALA A 55 0.77 5.82 -1.79
N LEU A 56 0.55 7.12 -2.02
CA LEU A 56 1.50 8.17 -1.67
C LEU A 56 1.69 8.31 -0.15
N LEU A 57 0.61 8.18 0.63
CA LEU A 57 0.69 8.22 2.10
C LEU A 57 1.54 7.07 2.64
N VAL A 58 1.30 5.86 2.16
CA VAL A 58 2.05 4.65 2.59
C VAL A 58 3.51 4.73 2.20
N LEU A 59 3.85 5.26 1.01
CA LEU A 59 5.24 5.55 0.63
C LEU A 59 5.93 6.53 1.60
N GLY A 60 5.15 7.37 2.26
CA GLY A 60 5.62 8.26 3.33
C GLY A 60 5.88 7.58 4.67
N ALA A 61 5.60 6.29 4.86
CA ALA A 61 5.71 5.53 6.12
C ALA A 61 5.10 6.29 7.32
N PRO A 62 3.78 6.55 7.33
CA PRO A 62 3.15 7.43 8.31
C PRO A 62 3.13 6.82 9.72
N ILE A 63 2.99 5.50 9.86
CA ILE A 63 2.96 4.81 11.16
C ILE A 63 4.35 4.88 11.80
N THR A 64 5.40 4.65 11.04
CA THR A 64 6.79 4.78 11.51
C THR A 64 7.09 6.22 11.96
N LEU A 65 6.62 7.23 11.20
CA LEU A 65 6.75 8.62 11.61
C LEU A 65 6.02 8.90 12.91
N LEU A 66 4.77 8.46 13.01
CA LEU A 66 3.94 8.66 14.20
C LEU A 66 4.60 8.05 15.44
N ARG A 67 5.13 6.84 15.33
CA ARG A 67 5.89 6.18 16.40
C ARG A 67 7.12 6.99 16.83
N ARG A 68 7.84 7.61 15.88
CA ARG A 68 9.04 8.41 16.17
C ARG A 68 8.73 9.76 16.81
N VAL A 69 7.61 10.37 16.42
CA VAL A 69 7.21 11.70 16.93
C VAL A 69 6.55 11.62 18.28
N LEU A 70 5.79 10.56 18.54
CA LEU A 70 5.13 10.37 19.83
C LEU A 70 6.14 9.96 20.91
N ARG A 71 6.03 10.60 22.07
CA ARG A 71 6.87 10.29 23.23
C ARG A 71 6.35 9.09 23.98
N SER A 72 7.26 8.19 24.36
CA SER A 72 6.99 7.10 25.30
C SER A 72 6.71 7.62 26.71
N GLY A 73 5.84 6.92 27.45
CA GLY A 73 5.50 7.25 28.85
C GLY A 73 6.69 7.20 29.81
N ASP A 74 7.69 6.36 29.52
CA ASP A 74 8.95 6.28 30.29
C ASP A 74 9.78 7.56 30.26
N GLN A 75 9.56 8.42 29.26
CA GLN A 75 10.22 9.73 29.14
C GLN A 75 9.44 10.86 29.85
N ILE A 76 8.22 10.59 30.25
CA ILE A 76 7.33 11.52 30.94
C ILE A 76 7.13 10.95 32.35
N ASN A 77 7.85 11.46 33.34
CA ASN A 77 7.93 10.98 34.73
C ASN A 77 6.59 10.98 35.52
N ASP A 78 5.43 10.92 34.87
CA ASP A 78 4.10 11.13 35.47
C ASP A 78 3.25 9.87 35.68
N GLY A 79 3.80 8.65 35.45
CA GLY A 79 3.02 7.40 35.64
C GLY A 79 1.80 7.27 34.70
N PHE A 80 1.66 8.16 33.73
CA PHE A 80 0.62 8.13 32.72
C PHE A 80 1.20 7.49 31.43
N ASN A 81 0.46 6.56 30.83
CA ASN A 81 0.86 6.01 29.55
C ASN A 81 0.94 7.13 28.51
N GLY A 82 2.11 7.31 27.91
CA GLY A 82 2.32 8.32 26.88
C GLY A 82 1.50 8.05 25.62
N PRO A 83 1.33 9.05 24.74
CA PRO A 83 0.58 8.86 23.49
C PRO A 83 1.19 7.76 22.60
N HIS A 84 2.49 7.51 22.69
CA HIS A 84 3.16 6.37 22.04
C HIS A 84 2.62 5.03 22.55
N ASP A 85 2.48 4.89 23.87
CA ASP A 85 2.06 3.63 24.51
C ASP A 85 0.58 3.34 24.20
N CYS A 86 -0.26 4.39 24.15
CA CYS A 86 -1.63 4.28 23.67
C CYS A 86 -1.71 3.81 22.20
N LEU A 87 -0.86 4.37 21.34
CA LEU A 87 -0.79 3.94 19.94
C LEU A 87 -0.36 2.47 19.84
N MET A 88 0.72 2.09 20.55
CA MET A 88 1.20 0.71 20.55
C MET A 88 0.18 -0.27 21.10
N ALA A 89 -0.46 0.06 22.23
CA ALA A 89 -1.53 -0.74 22.81
C ALA A 89 -2.72 -0.92 21.85
N THR A 90 -3.08 0.14 21.11
CA THR A 90 -4.15 0.09 20.11
C THR A 90 -3.77 -0.81 18.92
N LEU A 91 -2.54 -0.70 18.42
CA LEU A 91 -2.04 -1.53 17.31
C LEU A 91 -1.87 -3.00 17.72
N GLU A 92 -1.54 -3.26 18.98
CA GLU A 92 -1.37 -4.61 19.52
C GLU A 92 -2.67 -5.26 19.99
N TRP A 93 -3.74 -4.51 20.13
CA TRP A 93 -5.05 -5.00 20.55
C TRP A 93 -5.58 -6.05 19.56
N ARG A 94 -6.08 -7.18 20.07
CA ARG A 94 -6.55 -8.29 19.23
C ARG A 94 -7.62 -7.90 18.21
N PRO A 95 -8.67 -7.13 18.55
CA PRO A 95 -9.65 -6.68 17.56
C PRO A 95 -9.03 -5.81 16.46
N THR A 96 -8.07 -4.93 16.80
CA THR A 96 -7.35 -4.11 15.81
C THR A 96 -6.54 -5.00 14.86
N LYS A 97 -5.81 -5.99 15.37
CA LYS A 97 -5.05 -6.95 14.55
C LYS A 97 -5.95 -7.75 13.59
N ILE A 98 -7.17 -8.08 14.01
CA ILE A 98 -8.14 -8.78 13.16
C ILE A 98 -8.73 -7.82 12.13
N LEU A 99 -9.20 -6.64 12.57
CA LEU A 99 -9.87 -5.66 11.72
C LEU A 99 -8.92 -5.04 10.69
N PHE A 100 -7.67 -4.78 11.08
CA PHE A 100 -6.61 -4.29 10.21
C PHE A 100 -5.66 -5.39 9.75
N GLY A 101 -6.05 -6.66 9.88
CA GLY A 101 -5.28 -7.78 9.33
C GLY A 101 -5.34 -7.81 7.79
N PRO A 102 -4.40 -8.51 7.13
CA PRO A 102 -4.32 -8.51 5.67
C PRO A 102 -5.61 -8.98 5.00
N PHE A 103 -6.22 -10.05 5.47
CA PHE A 103 -7.50 -10.54 4.91
C PHE A 103 -8.64 -9.54 5.09
N ALA A 104 -8.73 -8.88 6.26
CA ALA A 104 -9.73 -7.86 6.49
C ALA A 104 -9.50 -6.65 5.59
N ALA A 105 -8.27 -6.19 5.43
CA ALA A 105 -7.90 -5.11 4.52
C ALA A 105 -8.34 -5.41 3.07
N TRP A 106 -8.09 -6.63 2.59
CA TRP A 106 -8.48 -7.08 1.26
C TRP A 106 -10.01 -7.13 1.10
N ILE A 107 -10.72 -7.71 2.08
CA ILE A 107 -12.18 -7.80 2.06
C ILE A 107 -12.80 -6.40 2.12
N VAL A 108 -12.32 -5.52 3.02
CA VAL A 108 -12.83 -4.15 3.15
C VAL A 108 -12.61 -3.38 1.86
N PHE A 109 -11.44 -3.48 1.25
CA PHE A 109 -11.13 -2.83 -0.01
C PHE A 109 -12.11 -3.24 -1.12
N ILE A 110 -12.30 -4.54 -1.34
CA ILE A 110 -13.20 -5.03 -2.40
C ILE A 110 -14.66 -4.75 -2.04
N ALA A 111 -15.08 -5.10 -0.83
CA ALA A 111 -16.48 -4.94 -0.41
C ALA A 111 -16.93 -3.48 -0.45
N SER A 112 -16.02 -2.52 -0.23
CA SER A 112 -16.31 -1.09 -0.29
C SER A 112 -16.95 -0.68 -1.60
N PHE A 113 -16.43 -1.14 -2.73
CA PHE A 113 -16.98 -0.82 -4.05
C PHE A 113 -18.38 -1.41 -4.23
N TYR A 114 -18.51 -2.71 -3.99
CA TYR A 114 -19.76 -3.43 -4.26
C TYR A 114 -20.89 -3.02 -3.29
N VAL A 115 -20.56 -2.91 -2.00
CA VAL A 115 -21.53 -2.56 -0.97
C VAL A 115 -21.97 -1.11 -1.10
N VAL A 116 -21.05 -0.18 -1.33
CA VAL A 116 -21.43 1.23 -1.43
C VAL A 116 -22.22 1.50 -2.69
N TYR A 117 -21.76 1.06 -3.87
CA TYR A 117 -22.34 1.48 -5.14
C TYR A 117 -23.52 0.62 -5.62
N PHE A 118 -23.57 -0.66 -5.29
CA PHE A 118 -24.64 -1.56 -5.76
C PHE A 118 -25.74 -1.82 -4.73
N THR A 119 -25.75 -1.06 -3.64
CA THR A 119 -26.84 -1.08 -2.66
C THR A 119 -27.47 0.31 -2.51
N PRO A 120 -28.61 0.44 -1.83
CA PRO A 120 -29.22 1.74 -1.56
C PRO A 120 -28.36 2.71 -0.71
N ILE A 121 -27.26 2.24 -0.14
CA ILE A 121 -26.35 3.04 0.70
C ILE A 121 -25.83 4.26 -0.06
N PHE A 122 -25.41 4.09 -1.31
CA PHE A 122 -24.94 5.20 -2.14
C PHE A 122 -25.96 6.32 -2.24
N GLY A 123 -27.15 6.01 -2.71
CA GLY A 123 -28.22 7.00 -2.87
C GLY A 123 -28.65 7.63 -1.55
N TYR A 124 -28.59 6.88 -0.44
CA TYR A 124 -28.85 7.44 0.89
C TYR A 124 -27.78 8.43 1.32
N LEU A 125 -26.51 8.07 1.19
CA LEU A 125 -25.37 8.92 1.62
C LEU A 125 -25.26 10.18 0.76
N MET A 126 -25.53 10.10 -0.53
CA MET A 126 -25.47 11.27 -1.43
C MET A 126 -26.52 12.35 -1.12
N ARG A 127 -27.59 12.03 -0.41
CA ARG A 127 -28.58 13.02 0.05
C ARG A 127 -28.05 13.96 1.13
N TYR A 128 -26.96 13.59 1.79
CA TYR A 128 -26.40 14.34 2.90
C TYR A 128 -24.97 14.76 2.60
N HIS A 129 -24.65 16.02 2.83
CA HIS A 129 -23.30 16.55 2.64
C HIS A 129 -22.23 15.76 3.44
N TRP A 130 -22.53 15.40 4.69
CA TRP A 130 -21.65 14.57 5.52
C TRP A 130 -21.52 13.13 4.98
N GLY A 131 -22.54 12.63 4.29
CA GLY A 131 -22.52 11.27 3.73
C GLY A 131 -21.47 11.11 2.62
N HIS A 132 -21.38 12.08 1.71
CA HIS A 132 -20.33 12.10 0.68
C HIS A 132 -18.93 12.18 1.28
N GLN A 133 -18.73 13.04 2.31
CA GLN A 133 -17.43 13.11 3.01
C GLN A 133 -17.08 11.81 3.73
N TRP A 134 -18.07 11.16 4.35
CA TRP A 134 -17.89 9.87 5.00
C TRP A 134 -17.48 8.77 4.00
N MET A 135 -18.09 8.74 2.81
CA MET A 135 -17.67 7.82 1.75
C MET A 135 -16.21 8.06 1.34
N LEU A 136 -15.78 9.31 1.16
CA LEU A 136 -14.38 9.62 0.84
C LEU A 136 -13.42 9.15 1.91
N LEU A 137 -13.72 9.40 3.18
CA LEU A 137 -12.92 8.91 4.30
C LEU A 137 -12.86 7.37 4.31
N HIS A 138 -14.01 6.72 4.09
CA HIS A 138 -14.07 5.26 4.02
C HIS A 138 -13.20 4.69 2.91
N PHE A 139 -13.26 5.25 1.69
CA PHE A 139 -12.42 4.82 0.56
C PHE A 139 -10.94 5.11 0.81
N LEU A 140 -10.60 6.24 1.42
CA LEU A 140 -9.22 6.55 1.83
C LEU A 140 -8.68 5.50 2.80
N VAL A 141 -9.45 5.14 3.83
CA VAL A 141 -9.05 4.13 4.81
C VAL A 141 -8.94 2.74 4.17
N ALA A 142 -9.90 2.36 3.33
CA ALA A 142 -9.87 1.06 2.65
C ALA A 142 -8.65 0.92 1.73
N GLY A 143 -8.33 1.96 0.95
CA GLY A 143 -7.13 2.00 0.13
C GLY A 143 -5.84 1.99 0.96
N PHE A 144 -5.80 2.78 2.04
CA PHE A 144 -4.65 2.82 2.95
C PHE A 144 -4.38 1.43 3.55
N MET A 145 -5.41 0.74 4.03
CA MET A 145 -5.28 -0.61 4.55
C MET A 145 -4.72 -1.60 3.51
N LEU A 146 -5.15 -1.53 2.27
CA LEU A 146 -4.63 -2.39 1.21
C LEU A 146 -3.16 -2.08 0.90
N PHE A 147 -2.85 -0.81 0.60
CA PHE A 147 -1.51 -0.41 0.18
C PHE A 147 -0.47 -0.57 1.29
N GLU A 148 -0.87 -0.48 2.55
CA GLU A 148 0.00 -0.73 3.70
C GLU A 148 0.57 -2.16 3.68
N TYR A 149 -0.26 -3.17 3.34
CA TYR A 149 0.19 -4.55 3.19
C TYR A 149 0.94 -4.82 1.88
N VAL A 150 0.61 -4.09 0.83
CA VAL A 150 1.22 -4.28 -0.49
C VAL A 150 2.61 -3.62 -0.55
N ILE A 151 2.71 -2.35 -0.19
CA ILE A 151 3.97 -1.59 -0.22
C ILE A 151 4.83 -1.96 1.00
N GLY A 152 4.23 -2.00 2.20
CA GLY A 152 4.80 -2.55 3.43
C GLY A 152 6.09 -1.88 3.85
N LEU A 153 6.11 -0.53 3.90
CA LEU A 153 7.24 0.25 4.39
C LEU A 153 7.20 0.43 5.91
N ASP A 154 6.02 0.36 6.51
CA ASP A 154 5.84 0.44 7.95
C ASP A 154 6.01 -0.93 8.63
N ASP A 155 6.56 -0.95 9.85
CA ASP A 155 6.70 -2.14 10.67
C ASP A 155 5.36 -2.52 11.30
N LEU A 156 4.56 -3.26 10.55
CA LEU A 156 3.29 -3.80 11.04
C LEU A 156 3.48 -5.09 11.86
N PRO A 157 2.55 -5.36 12.82
CA PRO A 157 2.58 -6.61 13.59
C PRO A 157 2.46 -7.87 12.74
N VAL A 158 1.89 -7.76 11.54
CA VAL A 158 1.75 -8.83 10.55
C VAL A 158 2.28 -8.31 9.22
N SER A 159 3.42 -8.84 8.78
CA SER A 159 3.99 -8.53 7.46
C SER A 159 3.74 -9.67 6.48
N LEU A 160 3.49 -9.34 5.22
CA LEU A 160 3.34 -10.34 4.16
C LEU A 160 4.70 -10.59 3.48
N PRO A 161 5.04 -11.86 3.19
CA PRO A 161 6.19 -12.17 2.33
C PRO A 161 5.99 -11.59 0.93
N HIS A 162 7.06 -11.45 0.14
CA HIS A 162 6.99 -10.89 -1.22
C HIS A 162 5.93 -11.56 -2.11
N ILE A 163 5.85 -12.89 -2.08
CA ILE A 163 4.83 -13.67 -2.81
C ILE A 163 3.41 -13.33 -2.31
N GLY A 164 3.25 -13.15 -1.00
CA GLY A 164 1.96 -12.77 -0.41
C GLY A 164 1.50 -11.39 -0.87
N ARG A 165 2.40 -10.40 -0.91
CA ARG A 165 2.11 -9.05 -1.42
C ARG A 165 1.72 -9.08 -2.89
N LEU A 166 2.44 -9.86 -3.70
CA LEU A 166 2.15 -10.04 -5.11
C LEU A 166 0.77 -10.68 -5.31
N GLY A 167 0.47 -11.75 -4.58
CA GLY A 167 -0.84 -12.42 -4.61
C GLY A 167 -1.99 -11.49 -4.21
N PHE A 168 -1.75 -10.59 -3.27
CA PHE A 168 -2.71 -9.59 -2.81
C PHE A 168 -3.13 -8.64 -3.93
N VAL A 169 -2.17 -8.09 -4.68
CA VAL A 169 -2.44 -7.20 -5.83
C VAL A 169 -3.10 -7.97 -6.96
N ILE A 170 -2.53 -9.12 -7.35
CA ILE A 170 -3.06 -9.94 -8.45
C ILE A 170 -4.51 -10.37 -8.22
N THR A 171 -4.87 -10.64 -6.96
CA THR A 171 -6.26 -11.02 -6.63
C THR A 171 -7.19 -9.82 -6.50
N ALA A 172 -6.70 -8.64 -6.10
CA ALA A 172 -7.52 -7.43 -5.98
C ALA A 172 -7.86 -6.83 -7.35
N MET A 173 -6.93 -6.85 -8.33
CA MET A 173 -7.13 -6.27 -9.66
C MET A 173 -8.38 -6.77 -10.38
N PRO A 174 -8.65 -8.08 -10.53
CA PRO A 174 -9.84 -8.55 -11.21
C PRO A 174 -11.14 -8.06 -10.57
N PHE A 175 -11.23 -8.03 -9.25
CA PHE A 175 -12.43 -7.55 -8.58
C PHE A 175 -12.67 -6.07 -8.81
N HIS A 176 -11.61 -5.26 -8.81
CA HIS A 176 -11.70 -3.84 -9.16
C HIS A 176 -12.09 -3.64 -10.62
N SER A 177 -11.47 -4.37 -11.56
CA SER A 177 -11.83 -4.36 -12.97
C SER A 177 -13.28 -4.78 -13.20
N PHE A 178 -13.76 -5.84 -12.54
CA PHE A 178 -15.15 -6.28 -12.64
C PHE A 178 -16.11 -5.22 -12.12
N PHE A 179 -15.79 -4.56 -11.02
CA PHE A 179 -16.60 -3.44 -10.54
C PHE A 179 -16.74 -2.34 -11.61
N ALA A 180 -15.63 -1.94 -12.23
CA ALA A 180 -15.61 -0.93 -13.28
C ALA A 180 -16.45 -1.38 -14.51
N VAL A 181 -16.25 -2.62 -14.98
CA VAL A 181 -16.99 -3.18 -16.14
C VAL A 181 -18.49 -3.31 -15.85
N ILE A 182 -18.87 -3.74 -14.65
CA ILE A 182 -20.29 -3.79 -14.24
C ILE A 182 -20.87 -2.38 -14.22
N THR A 183 -20.14 -1.39 -13.68
CA THR A 183 -20.60 0.01 -13.65
C THR A 183 -20.78 0.57 -15.06
N MET A 184 -19.86 0.30 -16.00
CA MET A 184 -19.97 0.73 -17.40
C MET A 184 -21.21 0.15 -18.09
N ASN A 185 -21.56 -1.09 -17.80
CA ASN A 185 -22.59 -1.83 -18.52
C ASN A 185 -23.91 -1.99 -17.75
N ALA A 186 -24.02 -1.42 -16.56
CA ALA A 186 -25.22 -1.53 -15.74
C ALA A 186 -26.41 -0.84 -16.42
N HIS A 187 -27.51 -1.59 -16.61
CA HIS A 187 -28.76 -1.05 -17.14
C HIS A 187 -29.45 -0.09 -16.14
N GLN A 188 -29.18 -0.26 -14.86
CA GLN A 188 -29.70 0.61 -13.82
C GLN A 188 -28.69 1.71 -13.50
N ILE A 189 -29.16 2.93 -13.38
CA ILE A 189 -28.34 4.08 -12.98
C ILE A 189 -28.10 4.00 -11.47
N ILE A 190 -26.84 4.04 -11.09
CA ILE A 190 -26.40 4.06 -9.70
C ILE A 190 -26.81 5.42 -9.11
N GLY A 191 -27.56 5.40 -8.01
CA GLY A 191 -28.06 6.65 -7.41
C GLY A 191 -29.08 7.40 -8.28
N LYS A 192 -29.85 6.68 -9.10
CA LYS A 192 -30.81 7.24 -10.05
C LYS A 192 -31.64 8.38 -9.46
N ASP A 193 -32.32 8.12 -8.35
CA ASP A 193 -33.23 9.08 -7.73
C ASP A 193 -32.54 10.39 -7.34
N PHE A 194 -31.26 10.30 -6.98
CA PHE A 194 -30.46 11.46 -6.61
C PHE A 194 -30.07 12.29 -7.84
N TYR A 195 -29.53 11.65 -8.89
CA TYR A 195 -29.07 12.37 -10.08
C TYR A 195 -30.23 12.88 -10.95
N GLU A 196 -31.36 12.17 -11.05
CA GLU A 196 -32.53 12.65 -11.71
C GLU A 196 -33.15 13.87 -11.01
N ALA A 197 -33.14 13.90 -9.68
CA ALA A 197 -33.62 15.05 -8.91
C ALA A 197 -32.75 16.31 -9.11
N LEU A 198 -31.43 16.16 -9.34
CA LEU A 198 -30.55 17.28 -9.62
C LEU A 198 -30.80 17.91 -11.00
N SER A 199 -31.23 17.13 -12.00
CA SER A 199 -31.58 17.58 -13.36
C SER A 199 -30.54 18.52 -13.99
N ILE A 200 -29.27 18.09 -13.99
CA ILE A 200 -28.12 18.94 -14.36
C ILE A 200 -28.11 19.20 -15.87
N PRO A 201 -28.13 20.46 -16.36
CA PRO A 201 -28.30 20.77 -17.79
C PRO A 201 -27.14 20.27 -18.69
N TRP A 202 -25.93 20.12 -18.17
CA TRP A 202 -24.78 19.67 -18.94
C TRP A 202 -24.55 18.16 -18.92
N VAL A 203 -25.41 17.40 -18.21
CA VAL A 203 -25.44 15.94 -18.21
C VAL A 203 -26.76 15.45 -18.80
N PRO A 204 -26.91 15.47 -20.13
CA PRO A 204 -28.18 15.14 -20.77
C PRO A 204 -28.50 13.63 -20.68
N ASN A 205 -27.51 12.79 -20.51
CA ASN A 205 -27.65 11.34 -20.44
C ASN A 205 -26.88 10.76 -19.24
N LEU A 206 -27.58 10.31 -18.24
CA LEU A 206 -26.99 9.72 -17.03
C LEU A 206 -26.31 8.37 -17.30
N HIS A 207 -26.72 7.61 -18.32
CA HIS A 207 -26.03 6.36 -18.69
C HIS A 207 -24.66 6.64 -19.31
N ASP A 208 -24.53 7.67 -20.14
CA ASP A 208 -23.25 8.04 -20.73
C ASP A 208 -22.28 8.54 -19.64
N ASP A 209 -22.79 9.31 -18.67
CA ASP A 209 -21.99 9.78 -17.54
C ASP A 209 -21.57 8.60 -16.62
N GLN A 210 -22.47 7.64 -16.38
CA GLN A 210 -22.14 6.43 -15.62
C GLN A 210 -21.11 5.57 -16.34
N ASN A 211 -21.25 5.41 -17.66
CA ASN A 211 -20.27 4.69 -18.47
C ASN A 211 -18.89 5.34 -18.40
N LEU A 212 -18.84 6.68 -18.54
CA LEU A 212 -17.61 7.45 -18.35
C LEU A 212 -17.03 7.30 -16.94
N GLY A 213 -17.87 7.33 -15.91
CA GLY A 213 -17.47 7.06 -14.52
C GLY A 213 -16.83 5.68 -14.36
N GLY A 214 -17.39 4.65 -14.99
CA GLY A 214 -16.81 3.31 -15.01
C GLY A 214 -15.45 3.25 -15.73
N GLN A 215 -15.31 3.93 -16.87
CA GLN A 215 -14.02 4.03 -17.58
C GLN A 215 -12.94 4.72 -16.73
N ILE A 216 -13.28 5.82 -16.06
CA ILE A 216 -12.40 6.54 -15.13
C ILE A 216 -12.00 5.61 -14.00
N THR A 217 -12.96 4.90 -13.41
CA THR A 217 -12.68 3.90 -12.35
C THR A 217 -11.67 2.88 -12.81
N TRP A 218 -11.88 2.28 -13.98
CA TRP A 218 -10.97 1.30 -14.55
C TRP A 218 -9.55 1.86 -14.72
N ALA A 219 -9.42 2.99 -15.39
CA ALA A 219 -8.12 3.58 -15.67
C ALA A 219 -7.37 4.03 -14.40
N THR A 220 -8.07 4.69 -13.47
CA THR A 220 -7.48 5.23 -12.23
C THR A 220 -7.15 4.15 -11.20
N GLY A 221 -7.76 2.98 -11.30
CA GLY A 221 -7.45 1.84 -10.44
C GLY A 221 -6.36 0.94 -11.02
N GLU A 222 -6.51 0.53 -12.29
CA GLU A 222 -5.60 -0.44 -12.90
C GLU A 222 -4.19 0.12 -13.11
N ILE A 223 -4.05 1.40 -13.48
CA ILE A 223 -2.73 2.00 -13.71
C ILE A 223 -1.87 2.01 -12.43
N PRO A 224 -2.33 2.55 -11.28
CA PRO A 224 -1.56 2.51 -10.04
C PRO A 224 -1.27 1.07 -9.57
N MET A 225 -2.25 0.17 -9.65
CA MET A 225 -2.04 -1.23 -9.26
C MET A 225 -1.02 -1.93 -10.14
N ALA A 226 -1.04 -1.72 -11.46
CA ALA A 226 -0.05 -2.26 -12.38
C ALA A 226 1.36 -1.73 -12.09
N LEU A 227 1.50 -0.44 -11.79
CA LEU A 227 2.79 0.14 -11.40
C LEU A 227 3.33 -0.48 -10.11
N VAL A 228 2.47 -0.65 -9.11
CA VAL A 228 2.84 -1.31 -7.85
C VAL A 228 3.20 -2.78 -8.09
N LEU A 229 2.46 -3.49 -8.93
CA LEU A 229 2.74 -4.87 -9.30
C LEU A 229 4.12 -5.01 -9.96
N ILE A 230 4.45 -4.13 -10.92
CA ILE A 230 5.76 -4.08 -11.59
C ILE A 230 6.85 -3.81 -10.55
N ALA A 231 6.65 -2.84 -9.65
CA ALA A 231 7.61 -2.52 -8.61
C ALA A 231 7.87 -3.70 -7.66
N LEU A 232 6.81 -4.44 -7.27
CA LEU A 232 6.93 -5.65 -6.46
C LEU A 232 7.68 -6.77 -7.17
N CYS A 233 7.41 -6.99 -8.46
CA CYS A 233 8.13 -7.97 -9.27
C CYS A 233 9.62 -7.64 -9.36
N VAL A 234 9.97 -6.37 -9.59
CA VAL A 234 11.35 -5.91 -9.63
C VAL A 234 12.03 -6.08 -8.27
N GLN A 235 11.38 -5.71 -7.17
CA GLN A 235 11.90 -5.90 -5.82
C GLN A 235 12.14 -7.37 -5.51
N TRP A 236 11.18 -8.23 -5.84
CA TRP A 236 11.33 -9.67 -5.65
C TRP A 236 12.52 -10.23 -6.43
N PHE A 237 12.64 -9.90 -7.70
CA PHE A 237 13.75 -10.34 -8.55
C PHE A 237 15.13 -9.88 -8.02
N ILE A 238 15.22 -8.65 -7.53
CA ILE A 238 16.47 -8.14 -6.95
C ILE A 238 16.79 -8.86 -5.64
N SER A 239 15.78 -9.11 -4.80
CA SER A 239 15.94 -9.84 -3.54
C SER A 239 16.41 -11.28 -3.78
N ASP A 240 15.76 -11.99 -4.68
CA ASP A 240 16.07 -13.36 -5.03
C ASP A 240 17.53 -13.52 -5.54
N ARG A 241 17.96 -12.61 -6.43
CA ARG A 241 19.36 -12.56 -6.88
C ARG A 241 20.37 -12.27 -5.78
N ARG A 242 19.99 -11.47 -4.78
CA ARG A 242 20.89 -11.20 -3.64
C ARG A 242 21.01 -12.42 -2.76
N ASP A 243 19.93 -13.14 -2.53
CA ASP A 243 19.92 -14.32 -1.71
C ASP A 243 20.68 -15.47 -2.39
N GLN A 244 20.51 -15.66 -3.71
CA GLN A 244 21.31 -16.61 -4.49
C GLN A 244 22.81 -16.32 -4.37
N ARG A 245 23.24 -15.06 -4.55
CA ARG A 245 24.65 -14.70 -4.42
C ARG A 245 25.21 -14.94 -3.01
N ARG A 246 24.38 -14.83 -1.96
CA ARG A 246 24.80 -15.15 -0.60
C ARG A 246 24.99 -16.65 -0.40
N VAL A 247 24.08 -17.44 -0.94
CA VAL A 247 24.18 -18.91 -0.90
C VAL A 247 25.42 -19.36 -1.68
N ASP A 248 25.62 -18.90 -2.90
CA ASP A 248 26.80 -19.23 -3.72
C ASP A 248 28.10 -18.87 -2.98
N ALA A 249 28.16 -17.67 -2.39
CA ALA A 249 29.35 -17.24 -1.64
C ALA A 249 29.60 -18.06 -0.35
N SER A 250 28.54 -18.58 0.29
CA SER A 250 28.71 -19.47 1.45
C SER A 250 29.16 -20.86 1.03
N GLU A 251 28.66 -21.38 -0.08
CA GLU A 251 29.08 -22.69 -0.65
C GLU A 251 30.54 -22.66 -1.10
N ASP A 252 30.96 -21.55 -1.76
CA ASP A 252 32.37 -21.38 -2.16
C ASP A 252 33.29 -21.32 -0.93
N ALA A 253 32.92 -20.63 0.13
CA ALA A 253 33.70 -20.56 1.35
C ALA A 253 33.80 -21.92 2.06
N ASP A 254 32.73 -22.69 2.13
CA ASP A 254 32.74 -24.04 2.71
C ASP A 254 33.56 -25.01 1.87
N LEU A 255 33.54 -24.86 0.54
CA LEU A 255 34.37 -25.63 -0.36
C LEU A 255 35.87 -25.33 -0.15
N ASP A 256 36.27 -24.05 -0.07
CA ASP A 256 37.63 -23.60 0.18
C ASP A 256 38.14 -24.11 1.53
N GLU A 257 37.34 -24.08 2.60
CA GLU A 257 37.66 -24.61 3.90
C GLU A 257 37.90 -26.14 3.86
N SER A 258 37.02 -26.86 3.16
CA SER A 258 37.13 -28.32 3.00
C SER A 258 38.37 -28.72 2.19
N LEU A 259 38.71 -27.97 1.15
CA LEU A 259 39.93 -28.18 0.35
C LEU A 259 41.20 -27.87 1.15
N ALA A 260 41.16 -26.82 1.96
CA ALA A 260 42.30 -26.51 2.87
C ALA A 260 42.50 -27.61 3.89
N ALA A 261 41.44 -28.12 4.51
CA ALA A 261 41.50 -29.23 5.47
C ALA A 261 42.03 -30.53 4.80
N TYR A 262 41.59 -30.81 3.58
CA TYR A 262 42.05 -31.96 2.79
C TYR A 262 43.56 -31.83 2.46
N ASN A 263 44.02 -30.66 2.02
CA ASN A 263 45.40 -30.41 1.69
C ASN A 263 46.29 -30.51 2.94
N ASP A 264 45.85 -30.04 4.08
CA ASP A 264 46.51 -30.17 5.37
C ASP A 264 46.65 -31.65 5.76
N MET A 265 45.63 -32.44 5.58
CA MET A 265 45.66 -33.88 5.84
C MET A 265 46.71 -34.57 4.92
N LEU A 266 46.72 -34.24 3.64
CA LEU A 266 47.71 -34.79 2.68
C LEU A 266 49.11 -34.40 3.04
N ALA A 267 49.38 -33.14 3.46
CA ALA A 267 50.69 -32.67 3.88
C ALA A 267 51.21 -33.41 5.14
N ARG A 268 50.32 -33.65 6.10
CA ARG A 268 50.63 -34.48 7.27
C ARG A 268 51.01 -35.92 6.94
N MET A 269 50.27 -36.53 6.00
CA MET A 269 50.58 -37.89 5.53
C MET A 269 51.87 -37.96 4.75
N ALA A 270 52.22 -36.91 4.01
CA ALA A 270 53.49 -36.82 3.27
C ALA A 270 54.73 -36.49 4.15
N GLY A 271 54.56 -36.29 5.46
CA GLY A 271 55.65 -35.96 6.38
C GLY A 271 56.23 -34.56 6.18
N GLN A 272 55.52 -33.63 5.55
CA GLN A 272 55.94 -32.25 5.36
C GLN A 272 55.48 -31.39 6.54
N GLU A 273 56.43 -30.59 7.10
CA GLU A 273 56.11 -29.62 8.12
C GLU A 273 55.21 -28.49 7.50
N ILE A 274 54.01 -28.28 8.06
CA ILE A 274 53.05 -27.27 7.59
C ILE A 274 53.53 -25.90 8.11
N LYS A 275 53.94 -24.99 7.20
CA LYS A 275 54.05 -23.57 7.53
C LYS A 275 52.64 -22.97 7.70
N PRO A 276 52.39 -22.27 8.82
CA PRO A 276 51.08 -21.61 8.97
C PRO A 276 50.84 -20.63 7.82
N HIS A 277 49.66 -20.69 7.23
CA HIS A 277 49.24 -19.77 6.18
C HIS A 277 49.06 -18.36 6.77
N ASP A 278 49.85 -17.41 6.26
CA ASP A 278 49.73 -15.99 6.62
C ASP A 278 48.60 -15.36 5.77
N PRO A 279 47.44 -14.95 6.36
CA PRO A 279 46.34 -14.39 5.63
C PRO A 279 46.58 -12.95 5.10
N GLY A 280 47.79 -12.42 5.23
CA GLY A 280 48.13 -11.02 4.92
C GLY A 280 48.68 -10.73 3.52
N THR A 281 49.03 -11.74 2.69
CA THR A 281 49.59 -11.50 1.35
C THR A 281 48.55 -11.62 0.26
N LYS A 282 47.82 -10.53 -0.01
CA LYS A 282 47.12 -10.35 -1.29
C LYS A 282 48.16 -9.94 -2.34
N SER A 283 48.35 -10.79 -3.33
CA SER A 283 49.00 -10.45 -4.61
C SER A 283 48.02 -9.80 -5.56
#